data_8be8c0a364a5a86505681ec2b33e8cef
#
_entry.id   8be8c0a364a5a86505681ec2b33e8cef
#
_cell.length_a   1.000
_cell.length_b   1.000
_cell.length_c   1.000
_cell.angle_alpha   90.00
_cell.angle_beta   90.00
_cell.angle_gamma   90.00
#
_symmetry.space_group_name_H-M   'P 1'
#
loop_
_entity.id
_entity.type
_entity.pdbx_description
1 polymer ?
#
loop_
_entity_poly.entity_id
_entity_poly.type
_entity_poly.pdbx_seq_one_letter_code
_entity_poly.pdbx_strand_id
1 'polypeptide(L)'
;MSYGDYLDLGRILSAQHPLSPDHNEMLFIIQHQTSELWMKLMLHELKAAREHVRQGQLPPAFKMLARVSRIFDQLVHAWAVLATMTPSEYKSIRPYLGQSSGFQSFQYREIEFILGNKSAALLRPHAHRPELLQSLEASIATPSMYDAVSYTHLTL
;
A
#
# COMPACT_ATOMS: atom_id res chain seq x y z
N MET A 1 -12.30 -25.21 11.71
CA MET A 1 -11.71 -24.20 10.81
C MET A 1 -10.31 -24.67 10.44
N SER A 2 -10.05 -24.91 9.17
CA SER A 2 -8.72 -25.28 8.69
C SER A 2 -7.84 -24.02 8.47
N TYR A 3 -6.55 -24.21 8.26
CA TYR A 3 -5.62 -23.15 7.90
C TYR A 3 -6.06 -22.39 6.63
N GLY A 4 -6.49 -23.13 5.61
CA GLY A 4 -6.96 -22.56 4.35
C GLY A 4 -8.26 -21.76 4.51
N ASP A 5 -9.20 -22.24 5.35
CA ASP A 5 -10.46 -21.55 5.63
C ASP A 5 -10.21 -20.24 6.39
N TYR A 6 -9.34 -20.28 7.41
CA TYR A 6 -9.01 -19.09 8.20
C TYR A 6 -8.38 -17.97 7.36
N LEU A 7 -7.50 -18.33 6.43
CA LEU A 7 -6.80 -17.37 5.58
C LEU A 7 -7.53 -17.06 4.27
N ASP A 8 -8.69 -17.69 4.03
CA ASP A 8 -9.43 -17.58 2.75
C ASP A 8 -8.53 -17.84 1.51
N LEU A 9 -7.66 -18.87 1.63
CA LEU A 9 -6.64 -19.14 0.61
C LEU A 9 -7.24 -19.46 -0.75
N GLY A 10 -8.42 -20.09 -0.79
CA GLY A 10 -9.12 -20.38 -2.04
C GLY A 10 -9.37 -19.14 -2.87
N ARG A 11 -9.74 -18.00 -2.24
CA ARG A 11 -9.97 -16.73 -2.93
C ARG A 11 -8.67 -16.01 -3.26
N ILE A 12 -7.73 -15.98 -2.32
CA ILE A 12 -6.44 -15.30 -2.53
C ILE A 12 -5.65 -15.94 -3.67
N LEU A 13 -5.55 -17.29 -3.68
CA LEU A 13 -4.76 -18.04 -4.66
C LEU A 13 -5.45 -18.21 -6.01
N SER A 14 -6.72 -17.85 -6.15
CA SER A 14 -7.46 -17.80 -7.41
C SER A 14 -7.65 -16.39 -8.00
N ALA A 15 -7.05 -15.38 -7.39
CA ALA A 15 -7.21 -13.98 -7.79
C ALA A 15 -6.21 -13.52 -8.88
N GLN A 16 -5.43 -14.43 -9.46
CA GLN A 16 -4.46 -14.16 -10.51
C GLN A 16 -5.06 -14.51 -11.89
N HIS A 17 -5.26 -13.50 -12.73
CA HIS A 17 -5.87 -13.64 -14.06
C HIS A 17 -4.96 -13.03 -15.13
N PRO A 18 -3.93 -13.76 -15.61
CA PRO A 18 -3.07 -13.29 -16.71
C PRO A 18 -3.88 -13.00 -17.97
N LEU A 19 -3.56 -11.91 -18.65
CA LEU A 19 -4.19 -11.48 -19.91
C LEU A 19 -3.34 -11.83 -21.13
N SER A 20 -2.03 -12.02 -20.95
CA SER A 20 -1.10 -12.40 -22.00
C SER A 20 -0.75 -13.90 -21.91
N PRO A 21 -0.18 -14.47 -22.98
CA PRO A 21 0.39 -15.83 -22.97
C PRO A 21 1.77 -15.89 -22.31
N ASP A 22 2.33 -14.78 -21.84
CA ASP A 22 3.69 -14.71 -21.31
C ASP A 22 3.75 -15.27 -19.89
N HIS A 23 4.69 -16.17 -19.63
CA HIS A 23 4.91 -16.79 -18.32
C HIS A 23 5.18 -15.74 -17.22
N ASN A 24 5.88 -14.67 -17.55
CA ASN A 24 6.31 -13.66 -16.57
C ASN A 24 5.18 -12.74 -16.09
N GLU A 25 4.01 -12.75 -16.75
CA GLU A 25 2.87 -11.97 -16.28
C GLU A 25 2.39 -12.43 -14.87
N MET A 26 2.50 -13.72 -14.57
CA MET A 26 2.18 -14.25 -13.24
C MET A 26 3.10 -13.65 -12.16
N LEU A 27 4.41 -13.53 -12.43
CA LEU A 27 5.36 -12.84 -11.56
C LEU A 27 4.90 -11.39 -11.32
N PHE A 28 4.57 -10.67 -12.39
CA PHE A 28 4.12 -9.28 -12.31
C PHE A 28 2.87 -9.12 -11.44
N ILE A 29 1.85 -9.96 -11.66
CA ILE A 29 0.60 -9.93 -10.90
C ILE A 29 0.85 -10.22 -9.42
N ILE A 30 1.50 -11.34 -9.09
CA ILE A 30 1.71 -11.77 -7.70
C ILE A 30 2.55 -10.75 -6.95
N GLN A 31 3.60 -10.22 -7.58
CA GLN A 31 4.45 -9.19 -6.97
C GLN A 31 3.64 -7.95 -6.56
N HIS A 32 2.75 -7.46 -7.42
CA HIS A 32 1.92 -6.30 -7.11
C HIS A 32 0.84 -6.64 -6.07
N GLN A 33 0.17 -7.79 -6.18
CA GLN A 33 -0.81 -8.24 -5.19
C GLN A 33 -0.19 -8.39 -3.80
N THR A 34 1.01 -8.96 -3.71
CA THR A 34 1.73 -9.11 -2.44
C THR A 34 2.08 -7.74 -1.85
N SER A 35 2.51 -6.79 -2.69
CA SER A 35 2.79 -5.43 -2.26
C SER A 35 1.53 -4.74 -1.73
N GLU A 36 0.39 -4.91 -2.39
CA GLU A 36 -0.90 -4.35 -1.93
C GLU A 36 -1.35 -4.98 -0.60
N LEU A 37 -1.10 -6.27 -0.35
CA LEU A 37 -1.38 -6.91 0.94
C LEU A 37 -0.49 -6.36 2.06
N TRP A 38 0.81 -6.14 1.79
CA TRP A 38 1.70 -5.48 2.73
C TRP A 38 1.29 -4.03 3.02
N MET A 39 0.88 -3.28 2.00
CA MET A 39 0.37 -1.92 2.17
C MET A 39 -0.93 -1.90 2.97
N LYS A 40 -1.81 -2.88 2.81
CA LYS A 40 -3.01 -3.03 3.63
C LYS A 40 -2.68 -3.18 5.12
N LEU A 41 -1.70 -4.03 5.46
CA LEU A 41 -1.24 -4.18 6.84
C LEU A 41 -0.58 -2.89 7.33
N MET A 42 0.24 -2.25 6.50
CA MET A 42 0.88 -0.97 6.84
C MET A 42 -0.15 0.12 7.18
N LEU A 43 -1.20 0.25 6.39
CA LEU A 43 -2.29 1.20 6.65
C LEU A 43 -3.02 0.89 7.96
N HIS A 44 -3.24 -0.38 8.27
CA HIS A 44 -3.84 -0.82 9.53
C HIS A 44 -2.98 -0.37 10.72
N GLU A 45 -1.68 -0.59 10.67
CA GLU A 45 -0.75 -0.21 11.74
C GLU A 45 -0.58 1.32 11.83
N LEU A 46 -0.44 2.03 10.72
CA LEU A 46 -0.28 3.49 10.70
C LEU A 46 -1.51 4.22 11.27
N LYS A 47 -2.71 3.78 10.91
CA LYS A 47 -3.95 4.38 11.44
C LYS A 47 -4.05 4.20 12.94
N ALA A 48 -3.75 3.00 13.44
CA ALA A 48 -3.75 2.72 14.87
C ALA A 48 -2.63 3.47 15.61
N ALA A 49 -1.41 3.50 15.07
CA ALA A 49 -0.29 4.23 15.64
C ALA A 49 -0.59 5.72 15.79
N ARG A 50 -1.17 6.35 14.74
CA ARG A 50 -1.57 7.76 14.77
C ARG A 50 -2.58 8.04 15.88
N GLU A 51 -3.55 7.18 16.07
CA GLU A 51 -4.53 7.35 17.14
C GLU A 51 -3.90 7.20 18.53
N HIS A 52 -3.02 6.23 18.73
CA HIS A 52 -2.27 6.09 19.98
C HIS A 52 -1.38 7.32 20.26
N VAL A 53 -0.72 7.88 19.27
CA VAL A 53 0.05 9.13 19.43
C VAL A 53 -0.85 10.27 19.89
N ARG A 54 -2.02 10.45 19.27
CA ARG A 54 -2.98 11.50 19.65
C ARG A 54 -3.50 11.35 21.09
N GLN A 55 -3.55 10.12 21.59
CA GLN A 55 -3.96 9.80 22.97
C GLN A 55 -2.78 9.84 23.96
N GLY A 56 -1.57 10.19 23.52
CA GLY A 56 -0.38 10.16 24.37
C GLY A 56 0.15 8.77 24.71
N GLN A 57 -0.35 7.73 24.05
CA GLN A 57 0.00 6.32 24.28
C GLN A 57 1.20 5.92 23.40
N LEU A 58 2.40 6.43 23.71
CA LEU A 58 3.58 6.25 22.87
C LEU A 58 4.11 4.82 22.77
N PRO A 59 4.16 3.99 23.85
CA PRO A 59 4.72 2.64 23.74
C PRO A 59 4.01 1.76 22.70
N PRO A 60 2.67 1.63 22.66
CA PRO A 60 2.00 0.88 21.60
C PRO A 60 2.21 1.50 20.22
N ALA A 61 2.22 2.84 20.09
CA ALA A 61 2.49 3.51 18.83
C ALA A 61 3.87 3.15 18.27
N PHE A 62 4.92 3.17 19.09
CA PHE A 62 6.28 2.80 18.67
C PHE A 62 6.37 1.34 18.21
N LYS A 63 5.67 0.42 18.87
CA LYS A 63 5.62 -0.98 18.43
C LYS A 63 5.00 -1.11 17.04
N MET A 64 3.93 -0.39 16.77
CA MET A 64 3.26 -0.37 15.46
C MET A 64 4.17 0.25 14.38
N LEU A 65 4.83 1.37 14.69
CA LEU A 65 5.76 2.01 13.76
C LEU A 65 7.00 1.14 13.46
N ALA A 66 7.50 0.40 14.45
CA ALA A 66 8.56 -0.59 14.21
C ALA A 66 8.10 -1.70 13.25
N ARG A 67 6.83 -2.14 13.34
CA ARG A 67 6.25 -3.08 12.37
C ARG A 67 6.14 -2.46 10.99
N VAL A 68 5.69 -1.22 10.87
CA VAL A 68 5.64 -0.47 9.61
C VAL A 68 7.02 -0.43 8.95
N SER A 69 8.09 -0.16 9.71
CA SER A 69 9.46 -0.19 9.20
C SER A 69 9.82 -1.56 8.60
N ARG A 70 9.45 -2.66 9.28
CA ARG A 70 9.69 -4.02 8.76
C ARG A 70 8.87 -4.34 7.51
N ILE A 71 7.67 -3.79 7.38
CA ILE A 71 6.87 -3.92 6.16
C ILE A 71 7.54 -3.17 5.00
N PHE A 72 8.08 -1.99 5.24
CA PHE A 72 8.87 -1.28 4.23
C PHE A 72 10.07 -2.10 3.76
N ASP A 73 10.80 -2.76 4.68
CA ASP A 73 11.90 -3.66 4.31
C ASP A 73 11.41 -4.76 3.34
N GLN A 74 10.24 -5.35 3.59
CA GLN A 74 9.65 -6.36 2.69
C GLN A 74 9.31 -5.77 1.31
N LEU A 75 8.71 -4.59 1.26
CA LEU A 75 8.40 -3.91 -0.01
C LEU A 75 9.66 -3.61 -0.81
N VAL A 76 10.73 -3.17 -0.16
CA VAL A 76 12.03 -2.93 -0.81
C VAL A 76 12.65 -4.23 -1.32
N HIS A 77 12.70 -5.28 -0.51
CA HIS A 77 13.26 -6.58 -0.91
C HIS A 77 12.46 -7.26 -2.04
N ALA A 78 11.15 -7.03 -2.08
CA ALA A 78 10.29 -7.56 -3.13
C ALA A 78 10.69 -7.09 -4.54
N TRP A 79 11.32 -5.92 -4.66
CA TRP A 79 11.88 -5.44 -5.93
C TRP A 79 12.97 -6.33 -6.49
N ALA A 80 13.73 -7.05 -5.64
CA ALA A 80 14.74 -7.99 -6.10
C ALA A 80 14.13 -9.16 -6.88
N VAL A 81 12.90 -9.58 -6.52
CA VAL A 81 12.16 -10.60 -7.27
C VAL A 81 11.67 -10.03 -8.60
N LEU A 82 11.07 -8.85 -8.59
CA LEU A 82 10.59 -8.19 -9.82
C LEU A 82 11.75 -7.89 -10.78
N ALA A 83 12.91 -7.51 -10.27
CA ALA A 83 14.12 -7.22 -11.06
C ALA A 83 14.70 -8.43 -11.80
N THR A 84 14.23 -9.65 -11.52
CA THR A 84 14.56 -10.83 -12.34
C THR A 84 13.88 -10.79 -13.72
N MET A 85 12.81 -9.99 -13.86
CA MET A 85 12.17 -9.75 -15.15
C MET A 85 13.02 -8.76 -15.97
N THR A 86 13.43 -9.18 -17.15
CA THR A 86 14.19 -8.31 -18.07
C THR A 86 13.27 -7.27 -18.74
N PRO A 87 13.83 -6.15 -19.24
CA PRO A 87 13.04 -5.18 -20.02
C PRO A 87 12.36 -5.80 -21.26
N SER A 88 12.97 -6.82 -21.87
CA SER A 88 12.37 -7.53 -23.00
C SER A 88 11.14 -8.32 -22.61
N GLU A 89 11.18 -9.03 -21.49
CA GLU A 89 10.04 -9.78 -20.94
C GLU A 89 8.93 -8.84 -20.51
N TYR A 90 9.25 -7.71 -19.85
CA TYR A 90 8.26 -6.69 -19.53
C TYR A 90 7.59 -6.12 -20.77
N LYS A 91 8.37 -5.91 -21.85
CA LYS A 91 7.84 -5.39 -23.11
C LYS A 91 6.80 -6.31 -23.75
N SER A 92 6.92 -7.63 -23.55
CA SER A 92 5.95 -8.61 -24.07
C SER A 92 4.58 -8.54 -23.36
N ILE A 93 4.55 -8.23 -22.06
CA ILE A 93 3.31 -8.12 -21.29
C ILE A 93 2.71 -6.71 -21.30
N ARG A 94 3.52 -5.67 -21.52
CA ARG A 94 3.10 -4.25 -21.44
C ARG A 94 1.86 -3.90 -22.27
N PRO A 95 1.68 -4.38 -23.51
CA PRO A 95 0.47 -4.11 -24.31
C PRO A 95 -0.83 -4.59 -23.64
N TYR A 96 -0.77 -5.67 -22.89
CA TYR A 96 -1.95 -6.23 -22.21
C TYR A 96 -2.34 -5.49 -20.94
N LEU A 97 -1.41 -4.73 -20.35
CA LEU A 97 -1.66 -3.95 -19.14
C LEU A 97 -2.47 -2.67 -19.42
N GLY A 98 -2.62 -2.27 -20.69
CA GLY A 98 -3.34 -1.06 -21.05
C GLY A 98 -2.76 0.19 -20.37
N GLN A 99 -3.61 0.92 -19.67
CA GLN A 99 -3.22 2.12 -18.91
C GLN A 99 -2.91 1.84 -17.43
N SER A 100 -2.83 0.57 -17.02
CA SER A 100 -2.50 0.21 -15.64
C SER A 100 -1.13 0.71 -15.25
N SER A 101 -1.03 1.27 -14.04
CA SER A 101 0.20 1.82 -13.48
C SER A 101 0.19 1.71 -11.96
N GLY A 102 1.33 1.40 -11.36
CA GLY A 102 1.52 1.42 -9.91
C GLY A 102 1.21 2.79 -9.27
N PHE A 103 1.27 3.89 -10.04
CA PHE A 103 0.83 5.21 -9.59
C PHE A 103 -0.67 5.28 -9.27
N GLN A 104 -1.45 4.31 -9.70
CA GLN A 104 -2.89 4.18 -9.41
C GLN A 104 -3.17 3.38 -8.14
N SER A 105 -2.14 2.93 -7.40
CA SER A 105 -2.37 2.30 -6.10
C SER A 105 -2.98 3.30 -5.12
N PHE A 106 -4.22 3.04 -4.74
CA PHE A 106 -4.95 3.80 -3.73
C PHE A 106 -4.28 3.69 -2.36
N GLN A 107 -3.85 2.49 -1.98
CA GLN A 107 -3.22 2.25 -0.68
C GLN A 107 -1.89 2.98 -0.55
N TYR A 108 -1.09 3.00 -1.64
CA TYR A 108 0.17 3.75 -1.65
C TYR A 108 -0.07 5.26 -1.45
N ARG A 109 -1.08 5.85 -2.10
CA ARG A 109 -1.45 7.25 -1.90
C ARG A 109 -1.88 7.53 -0.47
N GLU A 110 -2.71 6.66 0.10
CA GLU A 110 -3.16 6.83 1.49
C GLU A 110 -2.00 6.75 2.50
N ILE A 111 -1.03 5.86 2.28
CA ILE A 111 0.20 5.78 3.08
C ILE A 111 0.98 7.09 3.02
N GLU A 112 1.20 7.64 1.81
CA GLU A 112 1.90 8.93 1.66
C GLU A 112 1.20 10.04 2.43
N PHE A 113 -0.13 10.12 2.38
CA PHE A 113 -0.89 11.16 3.08
C PHE A 113 -0.81 11.01 4.60
N ILE A 114 -0.90 9.78 5.11
CA ILE A 114 -0.73 9.50 6.54
C ILE A 114 0.67 9.87 7.01
N LEU A 115 1.70 9.65 6.20
CA LEU A 115 3.08 10.00 6.52
C LEU A 115 3.40 11.49 6.34
N GLY A 116 2.52 12.27 5.70
CA GLY A 116 2.64 13.74 5.58
C GLY A 116 2.86 14.27 4.17
N ASN A 117 3.01 13.42 3.15
CA ASN A 117 3.11 13.85 1.75
C ASN A 117 1.70 14.14 1.18
N LYS A 118 1.14 15.28 1.54
CA LYS A 118 -0.25 15.69 1.25
C LYS A 118 -0.38 16.53 -0.02
N SER A 119 0.22 16.10 -1.12
CA SER A 119 0.07 16.80 -2.39
C SER A 119 -1.27 16.48 -3.07
N ALA A 120 -2.10 17.49 -3.32
CA ALA A 120 -3.36 17.35 -4.05
C ALA A 120 -3.16 16.86 -5.50
N ALA A 121 -1.98 17.05 -6.10
CA ALA A 121 -1.66 16.55 -7.43
C ALA A 121 -1.70 15.01 -7.49
N LEU A 122 -1.48 14.33 -6.37
CA LEU A 122 -1.53 12.87 -6.25
C LEU A 122 -2.94 12.29 -6.34
N LEU A 123 -3.99 13.11 -6.28
CA LEU A 123 -5.38 12.71 -6.46
C LEU A 123 -5.75 12.48 -7.93
N ARG A 124 -5.06 13.11 -8.87
CA ARG A 124 -5.41 13.10 -10.30
C ARG A 124 -5.57 11.69 -10.90
N PRO A 125 -4.70 10.70 -10.61
CA PRO A 125 -4.86 9.36 -11.15
C PRO A 125 -6.16 8.66 -10.72
N HIS A 126 -6.80 9.12 -9.65
CA HIS A 126 -8.00 8.54 -9.04
C HIS A 126 -9.31 9.27 -9.43
N ALA A 127 -9.24 10.33 -10.22
CA ALA A 127 -10.40 11.16 -10.61
C ALA A 127 -11.52 10.37 -11.31
N HIS A 128 -11.19 9.24 -11.92
CA HIS A 128 -12.15 8.36 -12.60
C HIS A 128 -12.91 7.42 -11.64
N ARG A 129 -12.61 7.44 -10.34
CA ARG A 129 -13.24 6.59 -9.29
C ARG A 129 -13.68 7.45 -8.11
N PRO A 130 -14.91 8.01 -8.15
CA PRO A 130 -15.39 8.99 -7.17
C PRO A 130 -15.32 8.50 -5.72
N GLU A 131 -15.64 7.24 -5.46
CA GLU A 131 -15.61 6.66 -4.11
C GLU A 131 -14.20 6.59 -3.52
N LEU A 132 -13.18 6.29 -4.36
CA LEU A 132 -11.78 6.28 -3.95
C LEU A 132 -11.23 7.70 -3.79
N LEU A 133 -11.61 8.59 -4.70
CA LEU A 133 -11.23 10.00 -4.64
C LEU A 133 -11.71 10.64 -3.33
N GLN A 134 -12.98 10.47 -2.98
CA GLN A 134 -13.55 10.98 -1.74
C GLN A 134 -12.80 10.45 -0.49
N SER A 135 -12.44 9.16 -0.49
CA SER A 135 -11.67 8.57 0.61
C SER A 135 -10.27 9.16 0.72
N LEU A 136 -9.60 9.40 -0.42
CA LEU A 136 -8.28 10.04 -0.44
C LEU A 136 -8.33 11.52 -0.03
N GLU A 137 -9.36 12.26 -0.44
CA GLU A 137 -9.61 13.64 0.00
C GLU A 137 -9.81 13.71 1.52
N ALA A 138 -10.58 12.79 2.08
CA ALA A 138 -10.74 12.67 3.53
C ALA A 138 -9.40 12.36 4.23
N SER A 139 -8.56 11.52 3.62
CA SER A 139 -7.23 11.20 4.15
C SER A 139 -6.29 12.41 4.14
N ILE A 140 -6.32 13.25 3.08
CA ILE A 140 -5.55 14.51 3.03
C ILE A 140 -6.00 15.47 4.14
N ALA A 141 -7.31 15.59 4.37
CA ALA A 141 -7.88 16.47 5.38
C ALA A 141 -7.59 16.01 6.83
N THR A 142 -7.33 14.72 7.03
CA THR A 142 -7.03 14.15 8.35
C THR A 142 -5.59 14.45 8.75
N PRO A 143 -5.28 14.84 10.02
CA PRO A 143 -3.91 15.06 10.47
C PRO A 143 -2.99 13.87 10.16
N SER A 144 -1.79 14.15 9.65
CA SER A 144 -0.77 13.14 9.36
C SER A 144 -0.14 12.59 10.65
N MET A 145 0.70 11.59 10.52
CA MET A 145 1.55 11.13 11.63
C MET A 145 2.50 12.22 12.11
N TYR A 146 3.05 13.01 11.18
CA TYR A 146 3.90 14.17 11.50
C TYR A 146 3.13 15.21 12.33
N ASP A 147 1.90 15.56 11.91
CA ASP A 147 1.05 16.51 12.64
C ASP A 147 0.73 15.99 14.06
N ALA A 148 0.43 14.71 14.20
CA ALA A 148 0.11 14.08 15.49
C ALA A 148 1.29 14.13 16.46
N VAL A 149 2.52 13.87 15.99
CA VAL A 149 3.75 13.93 16.80
C VAL A 149 4.04 15.39 17.18
N SER A 150 3.94 16.33 16.23
CA SER A 150 4.21 17.75 16.50
C SER A 150 3.26 18.32 17.53
N TYR A 151 1.98 17.92 17.49
CA TYR A 151 0.97 18.40 18.45
C TYR A 151 1.26 17.92 19.88
N THR A 152 1.72 16.69 20.05
CA THR A 152 2.07 16.15 21.38
C THR A 152 3.32 16.80 21.98
N HIS A 153 4.26 17.28 21.15
CA HIS A 153 5.46 17.99 21.65
C HIS A 153 5.23 19.47 21.98
N LEU A 154 4.20 20.11 21.41
CA LEU A 154 3.88 21.52 21.69
C LEU A 154 2.98 21.69 22.92
N THR A 155 2.42 20.61 23.46
CA THR A 155 1.53 20.60 24.64
C THR A 155 2.20 20.07 25.91
N LEU A 156 3.49 19.75 25.86
CA LEU A 156 4.37 19.43 27.00
C LEU A 156 5.26 20.61 27.34
#